data_838be12fad173c0fcaf9efea2b5f606a
#
_entry.id   838be12fad173c0fcaf9efea2b5f606a
#
_cell.length_a   1.000
_cell.length_b   1.000
_cell.length_c   1.000
_cell.angle_alpha   90.00
_cell.angle_beta   90.00
_cell.angle_gamma   90.00
#
_symmetry.space_group_name_H-M   'P 1'
#
loop_
_entity.id
_entity.type
_entity.pdbx_description
1 polymer ?
#
loop_
_entity_poly.entity_id
_entity_poly.type
_entity_poly.pdbx_seq_one_letter_code
_entity_poly.pdbx_strand_id
1 'polypeptide(L)'
;MREKIQTAIRLVFPPRCISCGELVESDFGLCGPCWRDTPMIGGFVCDSCGVPLPGPDDGHLVECDDCMKTPRPWGQGRAALLYQKNARRLILGLKHGDRQDLVLPAAKWMAQAAKPLLRPDMIVAPVPLHRLRLLRRRYNQASLLAQAVAQELGLGFCPDLLVRPTQKGSMDGLTHVERFAKMEGAIQPHVSRMHKMAARPVLLIDDVMTSGATLAATTQACFTARAKEVNVLVLARVAKDA
;
A
#
# COMPACT_ATOMS: atom_id res chain seq x y z
N MET A 1 3.95 36.98 -6.61
CA MET A 1 2.64 36.84 -7.28
C MET A 1 1.94 35.52 -6.94
N ARG A 2 2.62 34.37 -6.99
CA ARG A 2 2.04 33.06 -6.59
C ARG A 2 1.56 33.01 -5.14
N GLU A 3 2.31 33.53 -4.17
CA GLU A 3 1.92 33.53 -2.74
C GLU A 3 0.62 34.35 -2.46
N LYS A 4 0.46 35.52 -3.09
CA LYS A 4 -0.76 36.33 -2.92
C LYS A 4 -1.99 35.65 -3.49
N ILE A 5 -1.85 34.92 -4.60
CA ILE A 5 -2.92 34.12 -5.20
C ILE A 5 -3.28 32.94 -4.29
N GLN A 6 -2.28 32.22 -3.73
CA GLN A 6 -2.52 31.14 -2.79
C GLN A 6 -3.20 31.61 -1.50
N THR A 7 -2.83 32.79 -0.97
CA THR A 7 -3.49 33.38 0.19
C THR A 7 -4.95 33.74 -0.10
N ALA A 8 -5.25 34.30 -1.28
CA ALA A 8 -6.62 34.62 -1.69
C ALA A 8 -7.46 33.34 -1.89
N ILE A 9 -6.88 32.30 -2.48
CA ILE A 9 -7.55 30.99 -2.62
C ILE A 9 -7.86 30.37 -1.25
N ARG A 10 -6.94 30.44 -0.27
CA ARG A 10 -7.16 29.92 1.08
C ARG A 10 -8.23 30.68 1.88
N LEU A 11 -8.44 31.95 1.58
CA LEU A 11 -9.54 32.72 2.18
C LEU A 11 -10.91 32.23 1.69
N VAL A 12 -11.02 31.84 0.41
CA VAL A 12 -12.27 31.33 -0.18
C VAL A 12 -12.44 29.84 0.04
N PHE A 13 -11.33 29.06 -0.03
CA PHE A 13 -11.26 27.62 0.15
C PHE A 13 -10.25 27.27 1.25
N PRO A 14 -10.60 27.45 2.52
CA PRO A 14 -9.69 27.13 3.60
C PRO A 14 -9.41 25.62 3.65
N PRO A 15 -8.18 25.22 4.06
CA PRO A 15 -7.82 23.82 4.23
C PRO A 15 -8.79 23.10 5.15
N ARG A 16 -9.20 21.89 4.74
CA ARG A 16 -10.14 21.07 5.50
C ARG A 16 -9.57 19.71 5.80
N CYS A 17 -9.92 19.20 6.98
CA CYS A 17 -9.58 17.86 7.40
C CYS A 17 -10.05 16.83 6.35
N ILE A 18 -9.14 16.02 5.85
CA ILE A 18 -9.43 15.00 4.83
C ILE A 18 -10.38 13.90 5.31
N SER A 19 -10.67 13.84 6.61
CA SER A 19 -11.60 12.87 7.20
C SER A 19 -12.97 13.47 7.49
N CYS A 20 -13.05 14.53 8.30
CA CYS A 20 -14.32 15.07 8.79
C CYS A 20 -14.76 16.40 8.13
N GLY A 21 -13.88 17.07 7.39
CA GLY A 21 -14.16 18.36 6.76
C GLY A 21 -13.98 19.58 7.65
N GLU A 22 -13.63 19.44 8.93
CA GLU A 22 -13.28 20.54 9.83
C GLU A 22 -12.09 21.36 9.32
N LEU A 23 -12.01 22.64 9.70
CA LEU A 23 -10.90 23.51 9.33
C LEU A 23 -9.57 22.99 9.93
N VAL A 24 -8.52 23.06 9.15
CA VAL A 24 -7.15 22.70 9.52
C VAL A 24 -6.17 23.75 9.01
N GLU A 25 -4.94 23.76 9.54
CA GLU A 25 -3.92 24.74 9.16
C GLU A 25 -3.24 24.43 7.81
N SER A 26 -3.22 23.17 7.40
CA SER A 26 -2.52 22.72 6.20
C SER A 26 -3.39 21.90 5.26
N ASP A 27 -3.13 22.02 3.96
CA ASP A 27 -3.77 21.21 2.94
C ASP A 27 -3.46 19.71 3.16
N PHE A 28 -4.45 18.85 2.95
CA PHE A 28 -4.37 17.40 3.12
C PHE A 28 -4.08 16.95 4.57
N GLY A 29 -4.33 17.81 5.56
CA GLY A 29 -4.15 17.52 6.98
C GLY A 29 -5.34 16.78 7.59
N LEU A 30 -5.09 16.19 8.76
CA LEU A 30 -6.11 15.70 9.69
C LEU A 30 -6.24 16.69 10.85
N CYS A 31 -7.46 16.97 11.31
CA CYS A 31 -7.66 17.70 12.58
C CYS A 31 -7.22 16.83 13.77
N GLY A 32 -6.98 17.43 14.93
CA GLY A 32 -6.49 16.74 16.12
C GLY A 32 -7.30 15.48 16.50
N PRO A 33 -8.64 15.54 16.58
CA PRO A 33 -9.47 14.35 16.85
C PRO A 33 -9.29 13.25 15.78
N CYS A 34 -9.31 13.59 14.49
CA CYS A 34 -9.13 12.62 13.42
C CYS A 34 -7.72 12.02 13.39
N TRP A 35 -6.68 12.82 13.72
CA TRP A 35 -5.32 12.32 13.85
C TRP A 35 -5.21 11.26 14.96
N ARG A 36 -5.72 11.55 16.15
CA ARG A 36 -5.72 10.60 17.27
C ARG A 36 -6.48 9.30 16.97
N ASP A 37 -7.54 9.40 16.15
CA ASP A 37 -8.34 8.24 15.75
C ASP A 37 -7.77 7.50 14.52
N THR A 38 -6.66 7.99 13.94
CA THR A 38 -5.97 7.34 12.81
C THR A 38 -4.76 6.57 13.34
N PRO A 39 -4.82 5.24 13.47
CA PRO A 39 -3.75 4.44 14.05
C PRO A 39 -2.58 4.33 13.07
N MET A 40 -1.65 5.28 13.13
CA MET A 40 -0.38 5.24 12.41
C MET A 40 0.50 4.12 12.94
N ILE A 41 1.16 3.39 12.04
CA ILE A 41 2.15 2.39 12.41
C ILE A 41 3.51 3.05 12.52
N GLY A 42 4.18 2.84 13.65
CA GLY A 42 5.53 3.29 13.92
C GLY A 42 6.18 2.45 15.02
N GLY A 43 7.46 2.66 15.28
CA GLY A 43 8.22 1.88 16.26
C GLY A 43 8.51 0.45 15.83
N PHE A 44 8.50 -0.49 16.78
CA PHE A 44 8.82 -1.88 16.57
C PHE A 44 7.72 -2.62 15.79
N VAL A 45 8.06 -3.21 14.65
CA VAL A 45 7.11 -3.84 13.73
C VAL A 45 7.67 -5.15 13.17
N CYS A 46 6.79 -6.05 12.80
CA CYS A 46 7.15 -7.28 12.06
C CYS A 46 7.81 -6.93 10.72
N ASP A 47 9.00 -7.45 10.46
CA ASP A 47 9.73 -7.18 9.22
C ASP A 47 9.06 -7.71 7.97
N SER A 48 8.35 -8.82 8.08
CA SER A 48 7.66 -9.44 6.94
C SER A 48 6.33 -8.79 6.59
N CYS A 49 5.59 -8.17 7.53
CA CYS A 49 4.25 -7.67 7.23
C CYS A 49 3.91 -6.28 7.79
N GLY A 50 4.82 -5.66 8.57
CA GLY A 50 4.63 -4.33 9.12
C GLY A 50 3.58 -4.21 10.22
N VAL A 51 3.09 -5.31 10.81
CA VAL A 51 2.21 -5.22 11.98
C VAL A 51 3.01 -4.77 13.20
N PRO A 52 2.48 -3.87 14.06
CA PRO A 52 3.15 -3.48 15.30
C PRO A 52 3.39 -4.68 16.21
N LEU A 53 4.54 -4.70 16.87
CA LEU A 53 4.93 -5.69 17.85
C LEU A 53 5.14 -5.03 19.23
N PRO A 54 4.87 -5.75 20.33
CA PRO A 54 5.18 -5.26 21.68
C PRO A 54 6.70 -5.29 21.92
N GLY A 55 7.19 -4.35 22.71
CA GLY A 55 8.58 -4.27 23.12
C GLY A 55 9.38 -3.18 22.41
N PRO A 56 10.64 -3.01 22.81
CA PRO A 56 11.57 -2.09 22.17
C PRO A 56 12.12 -2.70 20.88
N ASP A 57 12.47 -1.82 19.92
CA ASP A 57 13.22 -2.20 18.72
C ASP A 57 14.71 -2.31 19.11
N ASP A 58 15.25 -3.52 19.09
CA ASP A 58 16.66 -3.84 19.37
C ASP A 58 17.52 -3.97 18.09
N GLY A 59 16.93 -3.68 16.93
CA GLY A 59 17.59 -3.72 15.63
C GLY A 59 17.69 -5.12 15.01
N HIS A 60 17.14 -6.15 15.64
CA HIS A 60 17.05 -7.49 15.05
C HIS A 60 15.80 -7.62 14.17
N LEU A 61 15.91 -8.43 13.10
CA LEU A 61 14.77 -8.77 12.26
C LEU A 61 13.81 -9.68 13.02
N VAL A 62 12.56 -9.27 13.15
CA VAL A 62 11.55 -10.00 13.93
C VAL A 62 10.29 -10.23 13.11
N GLU A 63 9.73 -11.41 13.25
CA GLU A 63 8.46 -11.78 12.63
C GLU A 63 7.35 -11.96 13.68
N CYS A 64 6.12 -11.57 13.33
CA CYS A 64 4.94 -11.88 14.14
C CYS A 64 4.52 -13.34 13.96
N ASP A 65 3.74 -13.88 14.89
CA ASP A 65 3.25 -15.27 14.89
C ASP A 65 2.61 -15.70 13.56
N ASP A 66 1.86 -14.80 12.91
CA ASP A 66 1.24 -15.08 11.61
C ASP A 66 2.30 -15.27 10.50
N CYS A 67 3.39 -14.50 10.53
CA CYS A 67 4.47 -14.61 9.54
C CYS A 67 5.37 -15.82 9.83
N MET A 68 5.63 -16.15 11.08
CA MET A 68 6.33 -17.39 11.46
C MET A 68 5.54 -18.64 11.04
N LYS A 69 4.21 -18.65 11.23
CA LYS A 69 3.34 -19.76 10.80
C LYS A 69 3.17 -19.86 9.28
N THR A 70 3.23 -18.73 8.59
CA THR A 70 3.06 -18.67 7.14
C THR A 70 4.13 -17.73 6.57
N PRO A 71 5.32 -18.28 6.24
CA PRO A 71 6.44 -17.52 5.68
C PRO A 71 6.03 -16.72 4.43
N ARG A 72 6.53 -15.52 4.32
CA ARG A 72 6.23 -14.63 3.21
C ARG A 72 7.25 -14.81 2.10
N PRO A 73 6.84 -14.83 0.81
CA PRO A 73 7.78 -15.00 -0.30
C PRO A 73 8.59 -13.73 -0.63
N TRP A 74 8.27 -12.60 -0.05
CA TRP A 74 9.01 -11.34 -0.20
C TRP A 74 10.03 -11.13 0.92
N GLY A 75 10.95 -10.17 0.76
CA GLY A 75 11.98 -9.86 1.74
C GLY A 75 11.40 -9.15 2.95
N GLN A 76 11.04 -7.88 2.78
CA GLN A 76 10.49 -7.06 3.86
C GLN A 76 9.14 -6.48 3.48
N GLY A 77 8.30 -6.21 4.49
CA GLY A 77 6.99 -5.60 4.33
C GLY A 77 6.76 -4.47 5.34
N ARG A 78 6.15 -3.39 4.90
CA ARG A 78 5.76 -2.27 5.76
C ARG A 78 4.34 -1.83 5.46
N ALA A 79 3.72 -1.24 6.46
CA ALA A 79 2.40 -0.63 6.36
C ALA A 79 2.42 0.74 7.05
N ALA A 80 1.66 1.68 6.54
CA ALA A 80 1.57 3.01 7.14
C ALA A 80 0.55 3.08 8.28
N LEU A 81 -0.54 2.31 8.18
CA LEU A 81 -1.70 2.38 9.08
C LEU A 81 -2.14 0.98 9.54
N LEU A 82 -2.75 0.90 10.72
CA LEU A 82 -3.65 -0.22 11.04
C LEU A 82 -5.02 0.00 10.39
N TYR A 83 -5.59 -1.07 9.82
CA TYR A 83 -6.90 -1.02 9.16
C TYR A 83 -8.04 -1.01 10.18
N GLN A 84 -8.11 0.06 10.98
CA GLN A 84 -9.09 0.24 12.07
C GLN A 84 -9.56 1.69 12.11
N LYS A 85 -10.63 1.97 12.85
CA LYS A 85 -11.12 3.31 13.17
C LYS A 85 -11.14 4.25 11.93
N ASN A 86 -10.56 5.45 12.07
CA ASN A 86 -10.52 6.45 11.00
C ASN A 86 -9.72 6.00 9.76
N ALA A 87 -8.63 5.23 9.93
CA ALA A 87 -7.87 4.69 8.79
C ALA A 87 -8.76 3.82 7.89
N ARG A 88 -9.60 2.94 8.46
CA ARG A 88 -10.57 2.14 7.70
C ARG A 88 -11.55 3.03 6.92
N ARG A 89 -12.05 4.13 7.54
CA ARG A 89 -12.95 5.09 6.88
C ARG A 89 -12.28 5.75 5.68
N LEU A 90 -11.05 6.24 5.82
CA LEU A 90 -10.28 6.88 4.73
C LEU A 90 -10.06 5.89 3.58
N ILE A 91 -9.66 4.67 3.87
CA ILE A 91 -9.39 3.64 2.85
C ILE A 91 -10.68 3.22 2.13
N LEU A 92 -11.80 3.11 2.82
CA LEU A 92 -13.10 2.87 2.18
C LEU A 92 -13.51 4.04 1.29
N GLY A 93 -13.25 5.28 1.68
CA GLY A 93 -13.41 6.47 0.84
C GLY A 93 -12.59 6.40 -0.44
N LEU A 94 -11.32 5.99 -0.34
CA LEU A 94 -10.46 5.77 -1.50
C LEU A 94 -10.96 4.62 -2.40
N LYS A 95 -11.54 3.55 -1.82
CA LYS A 95 -12.02 2.38 -2.57
C LYS A 95 -13.36 2.60 -3.28
N HIS A 96 -14.25 3.37 -2.69
CA HIS A 96 -15.67 3.42 -3.09
C HIS A 96 -16.25 4.82 -3.17
N GLY A 97 -15.53 5.86 -2.69
CA GLY A 97 -16.03 7.21 -2.56
C GLY A 97 -15.42 8.23 -3.53
N ASP A 98 -14.70 7.79 -4.57
CA ASP A 98 -13.98 8.63 -5.53
C ASP A 98 -13.04 9.68 -4.86
N ARG A 99 -12.63 9.42 -3.60
CA ARG A 99 -11.78 10.29 -2.78
C ARG A 99 -10.31 10.21 -3.18
N GLN A 100 -10.01 10.62 -4.43
CA GLN A 100 -8.62 10.63 -4.93
C GLN A 100 -7.75 11.70 -4.24
N ASP A 101 -8.35 12.69 -3.59
CA ASP A 101 -7.67 13.65 -2.71
C ASP A 101 -6.87 12.98 -1.58
N LEU A 102 -7.25 11.75 -1.19
CA LEU A 102 -6.55 10.95 -0.18
C LEU A 102 -5.24 10.33 -0.68
N VAL A 103 -4.99 10.31 -2.00
CA VAL A 103 -3.79 9.65 -2.57
C VAL A 103 -2.51 10.34 -2.11
N LEU A 104 -2.44 11.67 -2.19
CA LEU A 104 -1.23 12.41 -1.83
C LEU A 104 -0.87 12.27 -0.33
N PRO A 105 -1.78 12.51 0.64
CA PRO A 105 -1.45 12.29 2.04
C PRO A 105 -1.11 10.83 2.34
N ALA A 106 -1.83 9.87 1.76
CA ALA A 106 -1.53 8.45 1.91
C ALA A 106 -0.13 8.10 1.39
N ALA A 107 0.26 8.63 0.23
CA ALA A 107 1.59 8.40 -0.33
C ALA A 107 2.71 8.92 0.58
N LYS A 108 2.53 10.07 1.22
CA LYS A 108 3.49 10.61 2.20
C LYS A 108 3.64 9.69 3.42
N TRP A 109 2.53 9.18 3.97
CA TRP A 109 2.57 8.23 5.08
C TRP A 109 3.27 6.92 4.66
N MET A 110 2.94 6.41 3.48
CA MET A 110 3.57 5.22 2.91
C MET A 110 5.07 5.44 2.65
N ALA A 111 5.47 6.58 2.11
CA ALA A 111 6.87 6.90 1.85
C ALA A 111 7.72 6.93 3.14
N GLN A 112 7.16 7.43 4.25
CA GLN A 112 7.82 7.36 5.55
C GLN A 112 8.02 5.92 6.04
N ALA A 113 6.99 5.08 5.90
CA ALA A 113 7.05 3.68 6.27
C ALA A 113 7.99 2.86 5.36
N ALA A 114 8.18 3.30 4.10
CA ALA A 114 8.99 2.61 3.11
C ALA A 114 10.51 2.70 3.33
N LYS A 115 11.01 3.61 4.16
CA LYS A 115 12.46 3.88 4.30
C LYS A 115 13.33 2.63 4.45
N PRO A 116 12.98 1.62 5.29
CA PRO A 116 13.79 0.41 5.43
C PRO A 116 13.76 -0.51 4.20
N LEU A 117 12.74 -0.35 3.34
CA LEU A 117 12.52 -1.20 2.15
C LEU A 117 13.34 -0.76 0.94
N LEU A 118 13.89 0.46 0.96
CA LEU A 118 14.48 1.07 -0.22
C LEU A 118 15.78 0.38 -0.62
N ARG A 119 15.95 0.16 -1.91
CA ARG A 119 17.16 -0.41 -2.53
C ARG A 119 17.55 0.43 -3.74
N PRO A 120 18.85 0.50 -4.11
CA PRO A 120 19.29 1.13 -5.35
C PRO A 120 18.56 0.52 -6.57
N ASP A 121 18.24 1.34 -7.55
CA ASP A 121 17.57 0.95 -8.81
C ASP A 121 16.20 0.25 -8.67
N MET A 122 15.57 0.39 -7.49
CA MET A 122 14.27 -0.20 -7.23
C MET A 122 13.20 0.36 -8.16
N ILE A 123 12.32 -0.53 -8.66
CA ILE A 123 11.15 -0.14 -9.44
C ILE A 123 9.86 -0.34 -8.63
N VAL A 124 8.98 0.63 -8.66
CA VAL A 124 7.67 0.58 -7.99
C VAL A 124 6.62 0.02 -8.94
N ALA A 125 5.85 -0.95 -8.48
CA ALA A 125 4.75 -1.53 -9.23
C ALA A 125 3.51 -1.74 -8.33
N PRO A 126 2.30 -1.47 -8.86
CA PRO A 126 1.07 -1.76 -8.13
C PRO A 126 0.70 -3.24 -8.21
N VAL A 127 0.02 -3.74 -7.18
CA VAL A 127 -0.73 -4.99 -7.27
C VAL A 127 -1.83 -4.83 -8.33
N PRO A 128 -1.91 -5.74 -9.33
CA PRO A 128 -2.84 -5.58 -10.43
C PRO A 128 -4.27 -5.94 -10.03
N LEU A 129 -5.24 -5.12 -10.47
CA LEU A 129 -6.65 -5.45 -10.42
C LEU A 129 -7.08 -6.25 -11.65
N HIS A 130 -8.07 -7.13 -11.46
CA HIS A 130 -8.74 -7.77 -12.59
C HIS A 130 -9.52 -6.73 -13.42
N ARG A 131 -9.53 -6.88 -14.76
CA ARG A 131 -10.15 -5.92 -15.70
C ARG A 131 -11.59 -5.55 -15.35
N LEU A 132 -12.44 -6.52 -14.97
CA LEU A 132 -13.83 -6.25 -14.59
C LEU A 132 -13.96 -5.43 -13.30
N ARG A 133 -13.04 -5.62 -12.33
CA ARG A 133 -13.00 -4.76 -11.14
C ARG A 133 -12.50 -3.35 -11.47
N LEU A 134 -11.57 -3.23 -12.41
CA LEU A 134 -11.08 -1.94 -12.88
C LEU A 134 -12.21 -1.15 -13.57
N LEU A 135 -12.99 -1.78 -14.45
CA LEU A 135 -14.15 -1.16 -15.09
C LEU A 135 -15.19 -0.69 -14.07
N ARG A 136 -15.49 -1.52 -13.04
CA ARG A 136 -16.45 -1.16 -11.98
C ARG A 136 -15.95 -0.04 -11.07
N ARG A 137 -14.64 0.00 -10.78
CA ARG A 137 -14.02 0.97 -9.86
C ARG A 137 -13.50 2.21 -10.55
N ARG A 138 -13.47 2.24 -11.91
CA ARG A 138 -12.92 3.32 -12.76
C ARG A 138 -11.40 3.49 -12.65
N TYR A 139 -10.77 3.10 -11.53
CA TYR A 139 -9.32 3.20 -11.31
C TYR A 139 -8.80 2.08 -10.40
N ASN A 140 -7.49 1.85 -10.46
CA ASN A 140 -6.79 0.96 -9.55
C ASN A 140 -6.17 1.80 -8.41
N GLN A 141 -6.70 1.67 -7.20
CA GLN A 141 -6.22 2.38 -6.01
C GLN A 141 -4.73 2.13 -5.76
N ALA A 142 -4.30 0.85 -5.87
CA ALA A 142 -2.89 0.51 -5.72
C ALA A 142 -2.02 1.21 -6.77
N SER A 143 -2.52 1.45 -8.00
CA SER A 143 -1.76 2.15 -9.04
C SER A 143 -1.63 3.65 -8.75
N LEU A 144 -2.70 4.31 -8.26
CA LEU A 144 -2.62 5.70 -7.84
C LEU A 144 -1.65 5.89 -6.68
N LEU A 145 -1.74 5.03 -5.67
CA LEU A 145 -0.81 5.05 -4.53
C LEU A 145 0.63 4.78 -4.98
N ALA A 146 0.85 3.77 -5.85
CA ALA A 146 2.17 3.41 -6.35
C ALA A 146 2.83 4.56 -7.13
N GLN A 147 2.07 5.25 -7.98
CA GLN A 147 2.55 6.41 -8.72
C GLN A 147 2.95 7.54 -7.78
N ALA A 148 2.11 7.88 -6.80
CA ALA A 148 2.37 8.95 -5.86
C ALA A 148 3.54 8.61 -4.92
N VAL A 149 3.64 7.35 -4.44
CA VAL A 149 4.78 6.87 -3.64
C VAL A 149 6.07 6.91 -4.44
N ALA A 150 6.06 6.50 -5.70
CA ALA A 150 7.23 6.56 -6.57
C ALA A 150 7.72 8.00 -6.77
N GLN A 151 6.80 8.96 -6.92
CA GLN A 151 7.12 10.39 -7.00
C GLN A 151 7.73 10.92 -5.69
N GLU A 152 7.15 10.61 -4.53
CA GLU A 152 7.66 11.01 -3.21
C GLU A 152 9.06 10.45 -2.91
N LEU A 153 9.37 9.25 -3.42
CA LEU A 153 10.63 8.55 -3.18
C LEU A 153 11.67 8.76 -4.31
N GLY A 154 11.31 9.41 -5.42
CA GLY A 154 12.18 9.56 -6.59
C GLY A 154 12.51 8.24 -7.30
N LEU A 155 11.61 7.24 -7.24
CA LEU A 155 11.81 5.91 -7.81
C LEU A 155 11.12 5.76 -9.18
N GLY A 156 11.62 4.82 -9.97
CA GLY A 156 10.98 4.43 -11.23
C GLY A 156 9.62 3.77 -10.99
N PHE A 157 8.62 4.05 -11.83
CA PHE A 157 7.27 3.52 -11.75
C PHE A 157 6.87 2.77 -13.01
N CYS A 158 6.23 1.59 -12.87
CA CYS A 158 5.66 0.85 -13.98
C CYS A 158 4.26 0.31 -13.60
N PRO A 159 3.16 0.93 -14.10
CA PRO A 159 1.80 0.59 -13.69
C PRO A 159 1.32 -0.77 -14.22
N ASP A 160 1.88 -1.24 -15.32
CA ASP A 160 1.50 -2.44 -16.04
C ASP A 160 2.58 -3.54 -16.02
N LEU A 161 3.44 -3.53 -14.99
CA LEU A 161 4.51 -4.52 -14.82
C LEU A 161 3.94 -5.95 -14.66
N LEU A 162 2.79 -6.03 -14.05
CA LEU A 162 2.06 -7.25 -13.70
C LEU A 162 0.61 -7.17 -14.18
N VAL A 163 0.04 -8.31 -14.53
CA VAL A 163 -1.34 -8.43 -14.98
C VAL A 163 -2.10 -9.49 -14.18
N ARG A 164 -3.40 -9.32 -14.07
CA ARG A 164 -4.30 -10.30 -13.47
C ARG A 164 -5.34 -10.76 -14.49
N PRO A 165 -5.01 -11.76 -15.33
CA PRO A 165 -5.87 -12.20 -16.42
C PRO A 165 -7.15 -12.89 -15.95
N THR A 166 -7.11 -13.58 -14.78
CA THR A 166 -8.23 -14.39 -14.29
C THR A 166 -8.91 -13.76 -13.09
N GLN A 167 -10.24 -13.68 -13.12
CA GLN A 167 -11.05 -13.31 -11.96
C GLN A 167 -11.36 -14.56 -11.12
N LYS A 168 -10.81 -14.62 -9.91
CA LYS A 168 -11.00 -15.74 -8.98
C LYS A 168 -12.14 -15.53 -7.96
N GLY A 169 -13.18 -14.76 -8.27
CA GLY A 169 -14.34 -14.50 -7.38
C GLY A 169 -14.01 -13.69 -6.11
N SER A 170 -14.95 -13.64 -5.15
CA SER A 170 -14.73 -12.98 -3.85
C SER A 170 -13.80 -13.79 -2.96
N MET A 171 -13.06 -13.07 -2.10
CA MET A 171 -12.21 -13.66 -1.05
C MET A 171 -12.90 -13.64 0.32
N ASP A 172 -14.14 -13.13 0.37
CA ASP A 172 -14.90 -13.03 1.60
C ASP A 172 -15.28 -14.41 2.12
N GLY A 173 -15.23 -14.61 3.42
CA GLY A 173 -15.54 -15.89 4.07
C GLY A 173 -14.49 -16.99 3.91
N LEU A 174 -13.45 -16.81 3.10
CA LEU A 174 -12.39 -17.82 2.93
C LEU A 174 -11.40 -17.79 4.09
N THR A 175 -10.94 -18.98 4.49
CA THR A 175 -9.84 -19.17 5.42
C THR A 175 -8.51 -18.64 4.84
N HIS A 176 -7.49 -18.55 5.67
CA HIS A 176 -6.16 -18.11 5.24
C HIS A 176 -5.59 -19.00 4.12
N VAL A 177 -5.64 -20.32 4.30
CA VAL A 177 -5.14 -21.33 3.34
C VAL A 177 -5.88 -21.23 2.01
N GLU A 178 -7.21 -21.17 2.05
CA GLU A 178 -8.04 -21.06 0.84
C GLU A 178 -7.74 -19.77 0.05
N ARG A 179 -7.43 -18.66 0.72
CA ARG A 179 -7.04 -17.40 0.05
C ARG A 179 -5.73 -17.55 -0.72
N PHE A 180 -4.74 -18.26 -0.15
CA PHE A 180 -3.47 -18.50 -0.83
C PHE A 180 -3.66 -19.43 -2.04
N ALA A 181 -4.31 -20.57 -1.86
CA ALA A 181 -4.61 -21.50 -2.95
C ALA A 181 -5.40 -20.84 -4.09
N LYS A 182 -6.39 -20.00 -3.73
CA LYS A 182 -7.18 -19.25 -4.71
C LYS A 182 -6.35 -18.25 -5.52
N MET A 183 -5.31 -17.70 -4.94
CA MET A 183 -4.46 -16.69 -5.60
C MET A 183 -3.33 -17.28 -6.42
N GLU A 184 -3.05 -18.58 -6.28
CA GLU A 184 -2.01 -19.25 -7.05
C GLU A 184 -2.24 -19.10 -8.56
N GLY A 185 -1.21 -18.65 -9.29
CA GLY A 185 -1.25 -18.41 -10.74
C GLY A 185 -2.21 -17.30 -11.20
N ALA A 186 -2.87 -16.57 -10.28
CA ALA A 186 -3.84 -15.53 -10.63
C ALA A 186 -3.19 -14.26 -11.17
N ILE A 187 -1.90 -14.04 -10.89
CA ILE A 187 -1.13 -12.87 -11.31
C ILE A 187 0.06 -13.35 -12.13
N GLN A 188 0.36 -12.63 -13.19
CA GLN A 188 1.41 -12.96 -14.14
C GLN A 188 2.23 -11.72 -14.50
N PRO A 189 3.53 -11.87 -14.87
CA PRO A 189 4.30 -10.78 -15.46
C PRO A 189 3.68 -10.35 -16.78
N HIS A 190 3.68 -9.05 -17.05
CA HIS A 190 3.31 -8.55 -18.37
C HIS A 190 4.46 -8.84 -19.36
N VAL A 191 4.21 -9.64 -20.38
CA VAL A 191 5.23 -10.16 -21.31
C VAL A 191 6.14 -9.05 -21.85
N SER A 192 5.58 -7.93 -22.33
CA SER A 192 6.36 -6.83 -22.90
C SER A 192 7.03 -5.93 -21.84
N ARG A 193 6.75 -6.12 -20.54
CA ARG A 193 7.29 -5.30 -19.44
C ARG A 193 8.24 -6.06 -18.50
N MET A 194 8.23 -7.39 -18.55
CA MET A 194 9.01 -8.22 -17.62
C MET A 194 10.52 -7.89 -17.61
N HIS A 195 11.07 -7.43 -18.75
CA HIS A 195 12.46 -7.00 -18.85
C HIS A 195 12.80 -5.83 -17.90
N LYS A 196 11.81 -5.00 -17.50
CA LYS A 196 12.03 -3.85 -16.62
C LYS A 196 12.30 -4.24 -15.17
N MET A 197 11.90 -5.46 -14.75
CA MET A 197 12.15 -5.96 -13.39
C MET A 197 13.24 -7.03 -13.32
N ALA A 198 13.72 -7.52 -14.46
CA ALA A 198 14.79 -8.51 -14.50
C ALA A 198 16.05 -7.98 -13.82
N ALA A 199 16.60 -8.72 -12.86
CA ALA A 199 17.76 -8.38 -12.04
C ALA A 199 17.63 -7.09 -11.20
N ARG A 200 16.42 -6.53 -11.06
CA ARG A 200 16.14 -5.32 -10.26
C ARG A 200 15.31 -5.61 -9.01
N PRO A 201 15.50 -4.83 -7.93
CA PRO A 201 14.57 -4.86 -6.80
C PRO A 201 13.22 -4.26 -7.20
N VAL A 202 12.13 -4.84 -6.68
CA VAL A 202 10.75 -4.40 -6.92
C VAL A 202 10.09 -4.02 -5.60
N LEU A 203 9.45 -2.85 -5.54
CA LEU A 203 8.57 -2.45 -4.45
C LEU A 203 7.11 -2.60 -4.91
N LEU A 204 6.42 -3.58 -4.35
CA LEU A 204 5.01 -3.81 -4.62
C LEU A 204 4.14 -2.95 -3.71
N ILE A 205 3.17 -2.26 -4.30
CA ILE A 205 2.23 -1.39 -3.60
C ILE A 205 0.82 -1.97 -3.64
N ASP A 206 0.17 -2.03 -2.47
CA ASP A 206 -1.27 -2.32 -2.36
C ASP A 206 -1.95 -1.38 -1.35
N ASP A 207 -3.27 -1.35 -1.36
CA ASP A 207 -4.04 -0.53 -0.41
C ASP A 207 -4.17 -1.20 0.97
N VAL A 208 -4.49 -2.50 1.04
CA VAL A 208 -4.71 -3.21 2.32
C VAL A 208 -4.15 -4.63 2.27
N MET A 209 -3.28 -4.95 3.21
CA MET A 209 -2.87 -6.33 3.46
C MET A 209 -3.74 -6.97 4.54
N THR A 210 -4.48 -8.01 4.15
CA THR A 210 -5.20 -8.91 5.07
C THR A 210 -4.36 -10.16 5.35
N SER A 211 -4.58 -11.25 4.64
CA SER A 211 -3.74 -12.47 4.72
C SER A 211 -2.39 -12.35 4.01
N GLY A 212 -2.25 -11.39 3.06
CA GLY A 212 -1.09 -11.26 2.20
C GLY A 212 -1.10 -12.18 0.97
N ALA A 213 -2.16 -12.99 0.76
CA ALA A 213 -2.23 -13.94 -0.36
C ALA A 213 -2.07 -13.27 -1.74
N THR A 214 -2.68 -12.09 -1.94
CA THR A 214 -2.54 -11.34 -3.20
C THR A 214 -1.09 -10.87 -3.41
N LEU A 215 -0.47 -10.33 -2.36
CA LEU A 215 0.94 -9.92 -2.40
C LEU A 215 1.87 -11.09 -2.63
N ALA A 216 1.58 -12.27 -2.04
CA ALA A 216 2.37 -13.49 -2.27
C ALA A 216 2.31 -13.93 -3.74
N ALA A 217 1.13 -14.01 -4.33
CA ALA A 217 0.98 -14.32 -5.74
C ALA A 217 1.65 -13.27 -6.65
N THR A 218 1.61 -12.00 -6.27
CA THR A 218 2.25 -10.90 -7.00
C THR A 218 3.78 -11.02 -6.93
N THR A 219 4.31 -11.37 -5.76
CA THR A 219 5.74 -11.59 -5.54
C THR A 219 6.26 -12.77 -6.35
N GLN A 220 5.52 -13.88 -6.38
CA GLN A 220 5.89 -15.04 -7.21
C GLN A 220 5.94 -14.68 -8.70
N ALA A 221 4.98 -13.87 -9.18
CA ALA A 221 5.02 -13.37 -10.55
C ALA A 221 6.25 -12.50 -10.84
N CYS A 222 6.72 -11.69 -9.87
CA CYS A 222 7.96 -10.93 -10.00
C CYS A 222 9.18 -11.86 -10.11
N PHE A 223 9.27 -12.89 -9.28
CA PHE A 223 10.38 -13.86 -9.33
C PHE A 223 10.36 -14.70 -10.62
N THR A 224 9.18 -15.05 -11.15
CA THR A 224 9.05 -15.68 -12.48
C THR A 224 9.69 -14.81 -13.57
N ALA A 225 9.62 -13.49 -13.43
CA ALA A 225 10.26 -12.51 -14.32
C ALA A 225 11.70 -12.14 -13.88
N ARG A 226 12.31 -12.93 -13.00
CA ARG A 226 13.70 -12.79 -12.52
C ARG A 226 13.98 -11.47 -11.78
N ALA A 227 13.01 -10.95 -11.02
CA ALA A 227 13.27 -9.87 -10.08
C ALA A 227 14.36 -10.31 -9.07
N LYS A 228 15.27 -9.39 -8.72
CA LYS A 228 16.37 -9.66 -7.79
C LYS A 228 15.89 -9.79 -6.34
N GLU A 229 14.99 -8.92 -5.96
CA GLU A 229 14.41 -8.80 -4.62
C GLU A 229 13.01 -8.22 -4.76
N VAL A 230 12.10 -8.59 -3.89
CA VAL A 230 10.76 -8.01 -3.83
C VAL A 230 10.47 -7.59 -2.40
N ASN A 231 10.12 -6.32 -2.21
CA ASN A 231 9.62 -5.79 -0.95
C ASN A 231 8.18 -5.31 -1.13
N VAL A 232 7.40 -5.27 -0.05
CA VAL A 232 5.98 -4.90 -0.11
C VAL A 232 5.68 -3.70 0.79
N LEU A 233 4.86 -2.79 0.31
CA LEU A 233 4.40 -1.64 1.04
C LEU A 233 2.90 -1.48 0.85
N VAL A 234 2.16 -1.39 1.95
CA VAL A 234 0.71 -1.21 1.92
C VAL A 234 0.29 0.04 2.69
N LEU A 235 -0.84 0.64 2.29
CA LEU A 235 -1.37 1.76 3.04
C LEU A 235 -1.85 1.29 4.42
N ALA A 236 -2.49 0.12 4.51
CA ALA A 236 -2.90 -0.40 5.81
C ALA A 236 -2.76 -1.92 5.97
N ARG A 237 -2.52 -2.33 7.21
CA ARG A 237 -2.44 -3.73 7.66
C ARG A 237 -3.62 -4.07 8.55
N VAL A 238 -4.31 -5.16 8.24
CA VAL A 238 -5.29 -5.75 9.15
C VAL A 238 -4.52 -6.58 10.18
N ALA A 239 -4.44 -6.08 11.42
CA ALA A 239 -3.99 -6.89 12.54
C ALA A 239 -5.15 -7.78 13.01
N LYS A 240 -4.87 -9.01 13.41
CA LYS A 240 -5.78 -9.75 14.28
C LYS A 240 -5.67 -9.11 15.65
N ASP A 241 -6.79 -8.89 16.32
CA ASP A 241 -6.78 -8.44 17.71
C ASP A 241 -5.93 -9.44 18.50
N ALA A 242 -4.92 -8.91 19.22
CA ALA A 242 -4.06 -9.67 20.09
C ALA A 242 -4.80 -9.98 21.38
#